data_c776378bd4779a9eb1de7465f7f4bdb9
#
_entry.id   c776378bd4779a9eb1de7465f7f4bdb9
#
_cell.length_a   1.000
_cell.length_b   1.000
_cell.length_c   1.000
_cell.angle_alpha   90.00
_cell.angle_beta   90.00
_cell.angle_gamma   90.00
#
_symmetry.space_group_name_H-M   'P 1'
#
loop_
_entity.id
_entity.type
_entity.pdbx_description
1 polymer ?
#
loop_
_entity_poly.entity_id
_entity_poly.type
_entity_poly.pdbx_seq_one_letter_code
_entity_poly.pdbx_strand_id
1 'polypeptide(L)'
;MVKPQINLSFEGIKSDLKQFLKGQTRFKDYDFDGANMSVLLDVLSYNTYQNNFNVNLALNETFLDSAQLRSSIVSHAKELNYVPRSSISARAVVDIKIIPSTNPQSILIPRHTKFTAICGSDTFTFINEQAATIIPINGSYQFKGLEIYEGSRVEEYFEVTSSSKYIISNTNVDISSIEVKVHDVISDTGTEFIRSDSIYNVNDNNGNIFYISPSFDDQYEIEFGKNTYGNEPKINQIIKVSYRVSKGNLANNISNFTSQNILGFPVVVSTSSKSSGGAEKETNEEIRYFAPKSLQIQDRVVTENDYKIILKQSFPEISDVSVYGGDLATPPQYGKVIVAVDQHNDSRMTSGDAQKYTTFLKSKSPIAIDPVIVSPVFVYLDIDTSIKVDFKKLNKNVSEIQSQLITNIKNYAETNLEKFENSFLYSKLIGFIDETDD
;
A
#
# COMPACT_ATOMS: atom_id res chain seq x y z
N MET A 1 -10.39 -0.02 -28.99
CA MET A 1 -9.51 0.79 -29.85
C MET A 1 -8.50 -0.15 -30.50
N VAL A 2 -8.39 -0.18 -31.84
CA VAL A 2 -7.37 -1.01 -32.50
C VAL A 2 -6.05 -0.28 -32.30
N LYS A 3 -5.13 -0.87 -31.51
CA LYS A 3 -3.77 -0.34 -31.38
C LYS A 3 -3.11 -0.43 -32.75
N PRO A 4 -2.52 0.66 -33.29
CA PRO A 4 -1.72 0.56 -34.51
C PRO A 4 -0.56 -0.40 -34.23
N GLN A 5 -0.54 -1.54 -34.89
CA GLN A 5 0.58 -2.48 -34.80
C GLN A 5 1.74 -1.91 -35.62
N ILE A 6 2.71 -1.34 -34.93
CA ILE A 6 3.97 -0.95 -35.54
C ILE A 6 4.77 -2.24 -35.79
N ASN A 7 5.28 -2.42 -37.00
CA ASN A 7 6.07 -3.59 -37.34
C ASN A 7 7.37 -3.60 -36.52
N LEU A 8 7.49 -4.59 -35.63
CA LEU A 8 8.67 -4.81 -34.78
C LEU A 8 9.54 -5.98 -35.29
N SER A 9 9.36 -6.40 -36.53
CA SER A 9 10.19 -7.43 -37.14
C SER A 9 11.36 -6.78 -37.88
N PHE A 10 12.58 -7.02 -37.46
CA PHE A 10 13.77 -6.57 -38.14
C PHE A 10 13.82 -7.08 -39.63
N GLU A 11 13.55 -8.36 -39.85
CA GLU A 11 13.50 -8.97 -41.18
C GLU A 11 12.35 -8.38 -42.01
N GLY A 12 11.19 -8.10 -41.38
CA GLY A 12 10.08 -7.42 -42.08
C GLY A 12 10.49 -6.04 -42.57
N ILE A 13 11.12 -5.22 -41.73
CA ILE A 13 11.59 -3.87 -42.09
C ILE A 13 12.62 -3.93 -43.18
N LYS A 14 13.59 -4.87 -43.10
CA LYS A 14 14.61 -5.08 -44.15
C LYS A 14 13.97 -5.49 -45.48
N SER A 15 12.99 -6.38 -45.44
CA SER A 15 12.22 -6.78 -46.63
C SER A 15 11.48 -5.63 -47.28
N ASP A 16 10.81 -4.81 -46.49
CA ASP A 16 10.07 -3.63 -46.97
C ASP A 16 11.03 -2.61 -47.62
N LEU A 17 12.19 -2.36 -47.00
CA LEU A 17 13.22 -1.51 -47.56
C LEU A 17 13.77 -2.06 -48.90
N LYS A 18 14.05 -3.38 -49.00
CA LYS A 18 14.44 -4.02 -50.24
C LYS A 18 13.38 -3.89 -51.33
N GLN A 19 12.10 -4.11 -50.96
CA GLN A 19 10.98 -4.00 -51.90
C GLN A 19 10.83 -2.56 -52.43
N PHE A 20 10.92 -1.56 -51.53
CA PHE A 20 10.91 -0.16 -51.88
C PHE A 20 12.02 0.19 -52.87
N LEU A 21 13.25 -0.23 -52.62
CA LEU A 21 14.40 0.01 -53.48
C LEU A 21 14.29 -0.68 -54.85
N LYS A 22 13.80 -1.94 -54.87
CA LYS A 22 13.51 -2.66 -56.14
C LYS A 22 12.46 -1.94 -57.02
N GLY A 23 11.55 -1.18 -56.42
CA GLY A 23 10.60 -0.33 -57.12
C GLY A 23 11.23 0.90 -57.80
N GLN A 24 12.47 1.28 -57.47
CA GLN A 24 13.17 2.39 -58.06
C GLN A 24 13.90 1.96 -59.33
N THR A 25 13.80 2.77 -60.40
CA THR A 25 14.40 2.45 -61.71
C THR A 25 15.90 2.16 -61.68
N ARG A 26 16.66 2.76 -60.77
CA ARG A 26 18.13 2.59 -60.62
C ARG A 26 18.54 1.29 -59.94
N PHE A 27 17.64 0.63 -59.20
CA PHE A 27 17.92 -0.52 -58.38
C PHE A 27 17.13 -1.78 -58.77
N LYS A 28 16.47 -1.75 -59.94
CA LYS A 28 15.51 -2.78 -60.35
C LYS A 28 16.10 -4.20 -60.40
N ASP A 29 17.35 -4.31 -60.87
CA ASP A 29 18.06 -5.58 -61.05
C ASP A 29 19.25 -5.74 -60.06
N TYR A 30 19.27 -4.97 -58.97
CA TYR A 30 20.39 -4.99 -58.01
C TYR A 30 20.23 -6.14 -57.01
N ASP A 31 21.32 -6.91 -56.82
CA ASP A 31 21.39 -7.95 -55.79
C ASP A 31 21.72 -7.34 -54.44
N PHE A 32 20.71 -7.24 -53.60
CA PHE A 32 20.81 -6.66 -52.24
C PHE A 32 21.44 -7.65 -51.24
N ASP A 33 21.52 -8.95 -51.53
CA ASP A 33 21.97 -9.94 -50.57
C ASP A 33 23.49 -10.18 -50.68
N GLY A 34 24.05 -10.06 -51.89
CA GLY A 34 25.50 -10.24 -52.16
C GLY A 34 26.33 -8.96 -52.12
N ALA A 35 25.74 -7.79 -51.94
CA ALA A 35 26.46 -6.52 -52.09
C ALA A 35 26.66 -5.81 -50.71
N ASN A 36 27.70 -4.96 -50.63
CA ASN A 36 27.96 -4.11 -49.45
C ASN A 36 26.76 -3.23 -49.04
N MET A 37 25.82 -2.99 -49.96
CA MET A 37 24.55 -2.30 -49.70
C MET A 37 23.70 -3.07 -48.67
N SER A 38 23.83 -4.39 -48.56
CA SER A 38 23.11 -5.19 -47.55
C SER A 38 23.45 -4.73 -46.13
N VAL A 39 24.71 -4.40 -45.87
CA VAL A 39 25.12 -3.91 -44.53
C VAL A 39 24.49 -2.56 -44.20
N LEU A 40 24.37 -1.65 -45.20
CA LEU A 40 23.69 -0.38 -45.00
C LEU A 40 22.17 -0.58 -44.72
N LEU A 41 21.56 -1.53 -45.45
CA LEU A 41 20.16 -1.88 -45.18
C LEU A 41 19.97 -2.49 -43.79
N ASP A 42 20.92 -3.26 -43.30
CA ASP A 42 20.90 -3.80 -41.95
C ASP A 42 20.97 -2.68 -40.88
N VAL A 43 21.87 -1.71 -41.06
CA VAL A 43 22.00 -0.55 -40.18
C VAL A 43 20.71 0.30 -40.19
N LEU A 44 20.12 0.56 -41.36
CA LEU A 44 18.87 1.31 -41.49
C LEU A 44 17.70 0.54 -40.87
N SER A 45 17.63 -0.77 -41.13
CA SER A 45 16.62 -1.65 -40.55
C SER A 45 16.69 -1.68 -39.03
N TYR A 46 17.93 -1.79 -38.49
CA TYR A 46 18.14 -1.75 -37.03
C TYR A 46 17.75 -0.40 -36.42
N ASN A 47 18.11 0.72 -37.03
CA ASN A 47 17.72 2.03 -36.56
C ASN A 47 16.19 2.19 -36.62
N THR A 48 15.53 1.77 -37.67
CA THR A 48 14.05 1.80 -37.79
C THR A 48 13.39 0.91 -36.73
N TYR A 49 13.95 -0.29 -36.51
CA TYR A 49 13.49 -1.19 -35.45
C TYR A 49 13.57 -0.53 -34.07
N GLN A 50 14.71 0.09 -33.74
CA GLN A 50 14.89 0.79 -32.46
C GLN A 50 13.92 1.98 -32.32
N ASN A 51 13.73 2.76 -33.39
CA ASN A 51 12.77 3.85 -33.39
C ASN A 51 11.32 3.36 -33.20
N ASN A 52 10.95 2.30 -33.91
CA ASN A 52 9.62 1.68 -33.77
C ASN A 52 9.40 1.12 -32.36
N PHE A 53 10.44 0.50 -31.76
CA PHE A 53 10.38 0.04 -30.39
C PHE A 53 10.15 1.20 -29.41
N ASN A 54 10.94 2.28 -29.53
CA ASN A 54 10.79 3.47 -28.68
C ASN A 54 9.43 4.14 -28.83
N VAL A 55 8.93 4.26 -30.06
CA VAL A 55 7.58 4.80 -30.33
C VAL A 55 6.49 3.91 -29.72
N ASN A 56 6.63 2.60 -29.85
CA ASN A 56 5.68 1.65 -29.28
C ASN A 56 5.69 1.68 -27.74
N LEU A 57 6.87 1.79 -27.15
CA LEU A 57 7.01 2.01 -25.71
C LEU A 57 6.33 3.31 -25.28
N ALA A 58 6.64 4.44 -25.96
CA ALA A 58 6.02 5.73 -25.65
C ALA A 58 4.50 5.69 -25.78
N LEU A 59 3.96 5.02 -26.81
CA LEU A 59 2.51 4.85 -26.99
C LEU A 59 1.87 4.02 -25.87
N ASN A 60 2.55 2.97 -25.42
CA ASN A 60 2.05 2.18 -24.30
C ASN A 60 2.05 2.98 -23.00
N GLU A 61 3.08 3.80 -22.77
CA GLU A 61 3.18 4.65 -21.58
C GLU A 61 2.20 5.82 -21.57
N THR A 62 1.49 6.10 -22.67
CA THR A 62 0.50 7.20 -22.77
C THR A 62 -0.81 6.90 -22.03
N PHE A 63 -1.12 5.64 -21.76
CA PHE A 63 -2.38 5.24 -21.14
C PHE A 63 -2.13 4.45 -19.86
N LEU A 64 -2.89 4.74 -18.81
CA LEU A 64 -2.81 4.05 -17.52
C LEU A 64 -2.89 2.52 -17.65
N ASP A 65 -3.81 2.02 -18.50
CA ASP A 65 -4.05 0.59 -18.69
C ASP A 65 -2.87 -0.15 -19.34
N SER A 66 -2.07 0.53 -20.17
CA SER A 66 -0.98 -0.09 -20.94
C SER A 66 0.41 0.33 -20.48
N ALA A 67 0.53 1.35 -19.65
CA ALA A 67 1.80 1.80 -19.10
C ALA A 67 2.46 0.68 -18.28
N GLN A 68 3.76 0.48 -18.42
CA GLN A 68 4.52 -0.54 -17.72
C GLN A 68 5.46 0.07 -16.67
N LEU A 69 5.97 1.27 -16.94
CA LEU A 69 6.83 1.99 -16.03
C LEU A 69 6.00 2.56 -14.88
N ARG A 70 6.45 2.29 -13.65
CA ARG A 70 5.76 2.77 -12.46
C ARG A 70 5.63 4.30 -12.43
N SER A 71 6.66 5.02 -12.88
CA SER A 71 6.65 6.48 -12.99
C SER A 71 5.52 7.01 -13.88
N SER A 72 5.25 6.34 -15.01
CA SER A 72 4.14 6.69 -15.90
C SER A 72 2.78 6.41 -15.25
N ILE A 73 2.65 5.23 -14.60
CA ILE A 73 1.42 4.85 -13.90
C ILE A 73 1.10 5.84 -12.78
N VAL A 74 2.10 6.20 -11.97
CA VAL A 74 1.96 7.18 -10.87
C VAL A 74 1.63 8.57 -11.42
N SER A 75 2.23 8.97 -12.56
CA SER A 75 1.90 10.24 -13.23
C SER A 75 0.45 10.29 -13.68
N HIS A 76 -0.06 9.23 -14.29
CA HIS A 76 -1.47 9.13 -14.68
C HIS A 76 -2.42 9.08 -13.48
N ALA A 77 -2.02 8.40 -12.41
CA ALA A 77 -2.78 8.40 -11.16
C ALA A 77 -2.87 9.81 -10.55
N LYS A 78 -1.78 10.59 -10.59
CA LYS A 78 -1.75 11.99 -10.14
C LYS A 78 -2.74 12.87 -10.94
N GLU A 79 -2.86 12.66 -12.25
CA GLU A 79 -3.86 13.36 -13.08
C GLU A 79 -5.31 13.07 -12.66
N LEU A 80 -5.55 11.88 -12.08
CA LEU A 80 -6.82 11.49 -11.50
C LEU A 80 -6.98 11.95 -10.03
N ASN A 81 -6.06 12.76 -9.53
CA ASN A 81 -5.98 13.19 -8.13
C ASN A 81 -5.86 12.00 -7.14
N TYR A 82 -5.19 10.95 -7.57
CA TYR A 82 -4.95 9.75 -6.78
C TYR A 82 -3.52 9.75 -6.23
N VAL A 83 -3.38 9.59 -4.92
CA VAL A 83 -2.09 9.40 -4.27
C VAL A 83 -1.93 7.91 -3.95
N PRO A 84 -1.03 7.20 -4.65
CA PRO A 84 -0.77 5.81 -4.37
C PRO A 84 -0.38 5.59 -2.90
N ARG A 85 -0.84 4.49 -2.32
CA ARG A 85 -0.51 4.13 -0.95
C ARG A 85 0.99 3.83 -0.83
N SER A 86 1.61 4.44 0.18
CA SER A 86 2.98 4.13 0.60
C SER A 86 3.03 2.85 1.43
N SER A 87 4.22 2.44 1.84
CA SER A 87 4.37 1.44 2.90
C SER A 87 3.67 1.91 4.17
N ILE A 88 2.95 1.02 4.83
CA ILE A 88 2.22 1.29 6.08
C ILE A 88 2.91 0.54 7.22
N SER A 89 3.10 1.22 8.33
CA SER A 89 3.69 0.66 9.54
C SER A 89 2.73 -0.29 10.25
N ALA A 90 3.22 -1.45 10.66
CA ALA A 90 2.46 -2.35 11.52
C ALA A 90 2.23 -1.71 12.90
N ARG A 91 1.03 -1.85 13.43
CA ARG A 91 0.60 -1.35 14.74
C ARG A 91 0.44 -2.51 15.72
N ALA A 92 0.97 -2.36 16.92
CA ALA A 92 0.74 -3.26 18.04
C ALA A 92 0.21 -2.50 19.26
N VAL A 93 -0.44 -3.23 20.17
CA VAL A 93 -0.89 -2.66 21.44
C VAL A 93 -0.21 -3.40 22.57
N VAL A 94 0.44 -2.64 23.46
CA VAL A 94 1.19 -3.19 24.59
C VAL A 94 0.75 -2.57 25.91
N ASP A 95 0.83 -3.38 26.96
CA ASP A 95 0.69 -2.94 28.32
C ASP A 95 2.08 -2.79 28.95
N ILE A 96 2.33 -1.67 29.60
CA ILE A 96 3.61 -1.32 30.19
C ILE A 96 3.47 -1.30 31.70
N LYS A 97 4.41 -1.98 32.38
CA LYS A 97 4.59 -1.91 33.82
C LYS A 97 5.99 -1.38 34.10
N ILE A 98 6.08 -0.24 34.79
CA ILE A 98 7.35 0.36 35.23
C ILE A 98 7.57 0.01 36.71
N ILE A 99 8.81 -0.31 37.05
CA ILE A 99 9.22 -0.64 38.43
C ILE A 99 10.19 0.47 38.87
N PRO A 100 9.67 1.58 39.42
CA PRO A 100 10.52 2.67 39.85
C PRO A 100 11.25 2.33 41.17
N SER A 101 12.48 2.80 41.31
CA SER A 101 13.25 2.70 42.53
C SER A 101 12.82 3.73 43.59
N THR A 102 12.05 4.72 43.20
CA THR A 102 11.44 5.78 44.01
C THR A 102 9.94 5.79 43.79
N ASN A 103 9.19 6.48 44.64
CA ASN A 103 7.71 6.60 44.46
C ASN A 103 7.32 7.97 43.84
N PRO A 104 7.54 8.18 42.53
CA PRO A 104 7.14 9.42 41.88
C PRO A 104 5.62 9.54 41.81
N GLN A 105 5.08 10.76 41.81
CA GLN A 105 3.64 10.98 41.66
C GLN A 105 3.12 10.59 40.26
N SER A 106 3.95 10.70 39.26
CA SER A 106 3.66 10.27 37.89
C SER A 106 4.94 9.94 37.13
N ILE A 107 4.84 9.09 36.13
CA ILE A 107 5.94 8.78 35.20
C ILE A 107 5.46 9.09 33.77
N LEU A 108 6.20 9.94 33.08
CA LEU A 108 5.95 10.23 31.65
C LEU A 108 6.68 9.19 30.78
N ILE A 109 5.95 8.51 29.92
CA ILE A 109 6.52 7.78 28.78
C ILE A 109 6.68 8.81 27.65
N PRO A 110 7.90 9.15 27.26
CA PRO A 110 8.11 10.13 26.19
C PRO A 110 7.55 9.62 24.87
N ARG A 111 7.17 10.55 24.00
CA ARG A 111 6.88 10.27 22.59
C ARG A 111 8.14 9.69 21.94
N HIS A 112 7.96 8.76 21.00
CA HIS A 112 9.04 8.05 20.29
C HIS A 112 9.95 7.19 21.18
N THR A 113 9.42 6.72 22.32
CA THR A 113 10.08 5.67 23.10
C THR A 113 10.21 4.40 22.26
N LYS A 114 11.40 3.81 22.22
CA LYS A 114 11.71 2.66 21.38
C LYS A 114 11.38 1.34 22.07
N PHE A 115 10.68 0.50 21.31
CA PHE A 115 10.43 -0.90 21.64
C PHE A 115 11.10 -1.74 20.58
N THR A 116 11.71 -2.84 20.97
CA THR A 116 12.42 -3.75 20.06
C THR A 116 11.73 -5.09 20.06
N ALA A 117 11.58 -5.66 18.89
CA ALA A 117 11.05 -7.00 18.71
C ALA A 117 11.95 -7.81 17.79
N ILE A 118 12.11 -9.10 18.06
CA ILE A 118 12.88 -10.04 17.24
C ILE A 118 11.91 -11.05 16.66
N CYS A 119 11.93 -11.21 15.35
CA CYS A 119 11.15 -12.20 14.63
C CYS A 119 12.08 -12.95 13.66
N GLY A 120 12.37 -14.22 13.95
CA GLY A 120 13.36 -14.99 13.21
C GLY A 120 14.77 -14.38 13.37
N SER A 121 15.39 -14.01 12.25
CA SER A 121 16.69 -13.34 12.19
C SER A 121 16.60 -11.82 12.23
N ASP A 122 15.41 -11.25 12.07
CA ASP A 122 15.22 -9.82 11.90
C ASP A 122 14.85 -9.11 13.19
N THR A 123 15.38 -7.91 13.33
CA THR A 123 15.05 -7.01 14.44
C THR A 123 14.18 -5.87 13.91
N PHE A 124 13.06 -5.67 14.57
CA PHE A 124 12.13 -4.60 14.31
C PHE A 124 12.13 -3.59 15.45
N THR A 125 12.06 -2.31 15.08
CA THR A 125 11.90 -1.21 16.03
C THR A 125 10.48 -0.70 15.95
N PHE A 126 9.83 -0.53 17.09
CA PHE A 126 8.52 0.09 17.24
C PHE A 126 8.65 1.34 18.09
N ILE A 127 7.81 2.35 17.83
CA ILE A 127 7.79 3.61 18.59
C ILE A 127 6.34 3.99 18.92
N ASN A 128 6.13 4.63 20.08
CA ASN A 128 4.84 5.26 20.38
C ASN A 128 4.76 6.66 19.77
N GLU A 129 3.62 7.01 19.21
CA GLU A 129 3.38 8.32 18.60
C GLU A 129 2.88 9.36 19.62
N GLN A 130 2.34 8.92 20.72
CA GLN A 130 1.83 9.80 21.76
C GLN A 130 2.57 9.56 23.08
N ALA A 131 2.85 10.66 23.78
CA ALA A 131 3.36 10.55 25.14
C ALA A 131 2.24 10.04 26.06
N ALA A 132 2.60 9.16 27.01
CA ALA A 132 1.63 8.62 27.97
C ALA A 132 2.11 8.91 29.39
N THR A 133 1.19 9.35 30.26
CA THR A 133 1.50 9.60 31.67
C THR A 133 0.94 8.50 32.53
N ILE A 134 1.78 7.87 33.33
CA ILE A 134 1.39 6.83 34.28
C ILE A 134 1.22 7.45 35.66
N ILE A 135 0.03 7.30 36.21
CA ILE A 135 -0.27 7.64 37.61
C ILE A 135 -0.37 6.32 38.36
N PRO A 136 0.31 6.15 39.52
CA PRO A 136 0.29 4.91 40.26
C PRO A 136 -1.10 4.61 40.84
N ILE A 137 -1.57 3.38 40.68
CA ILE A 137 -2.77 2.86 41.32
C ILE A 137 -2.33 1.79 42.30
N ASN A 138 -2.61 1.98 43.58
CA ASN A 138 -2.19 1.11 44.67
C ASN A 138 -0.68 0.79 44.64
N GLY A 139 0.16 1.78 44.35
CA GLY A 139 1.61 1.63 44.27
C GLY A 139 2.12 0.93 43.00
N SER A 140 1.25 0.58 42.07
CA SER A 140 1.64 -0.03 40.79
C SER A 140 1.60 1.00 39.67
N TYR A 141 2.69 1.08 38.90
CA TYR A 141 2.84 1.98 37.75
C TYR A 141 2.57 1.19 36.47
N GLN A 142 1.34 1.22 35.99
CA GLN A 142 0.91 0.49 34.81
C GLN A 142 0.20 1.42 33.82
N PHE A 143 0.50 1.24 32.54
CA PHE A 143 -0.27 1.84 31.44
C PHE A 143 -0.74 0.73 30.54
N LYS A 144 -2.04 0.65 30.31
CA LYS A 144 -2.65 -0.35 29.45
C LYS A 144 -3.04 0.25 28.11
N GLY A 145 -2.81 -0.53 27.04
CA GLY A 145 -3.25 -0.16 25.73
C GLY A 145 -2.39 0.92 25.06
N LEU A 146 -1.06 0.93 25.30
CA LEU A 146 -0.16 1.81 24.56
C LEU A 146 -0.02 1.32 23.13
N GLU A 147 -0.35 2.18 22.18
CA GLU A 147 -0.14 1.91 20.76
C GLU A 147 1.29 2.18 20.37
N ILE A 148 1.90 1.21 19.71
CA ILE A 148 3.24 1.30 19.15
C ILE A 148 3.20 0.95 17.67
N TYR A 149 3.99 1.67 16.88
CA TYR A 149 4.04 1.56 15.43
C TYR A 149 5.45 1.16 14.99
N GLU A 150 5.53 0.21 14.05
CA GLU A 150 6.80 -0.22 13.49
C GLU A 150 7.45 0.91 12.69
N GLY A 151 8.76 0.96 12.74
CA GLY A 151 9.60 1.82 11.94
C GLY A 151 10.53 2.70 12.76
N SER A 152 11.40 3.39 12.05
CA SER A 152 12.31 4.38 12.61
C SER A 152 11.93 5.77 12.13
N ARG A 153 11.97 6.74 13.04
CA ARG A 153 11.70 8.14 12.69
C ARG A 153 12.90 8.75 11.98
N VAL A 154 12.63 9.39 10.86
CA VAL A 154 13.59 10.16 10.06
C VAL A 154 13.13 11.61 10.01
N GLU A 155 14.08 12.51 9.99
CA GLU A 155 13.85 13.96 9.88
C GLU A 155 14.62 14.50 8.68
N GLU A 156 13.96 15.24 7.81
CA GLU A 156 14.54 15.95 6.68
C GLU A 156 14.27 17.45 6.81
N TYR A 157 15.21 18.24 6.35
CA TYR A 157 15.14 19.69 6.42
C TYR A 157 15.27 20.28 5.03
N PHE A 158 14.35 21.15 4.65
CA PHE A 158 14.33 21.86 3.37
C PHE A 158 14.37 23.35 3.60
N GLU A 159 15.28 24.03 2.94
CA GLU A 159 15.31 25.49 2.91
C GLU A 159 14.33 26.01 1.84
N VAL A 160 13.52 26.99 2.21
CA VAL A 160 12.52 27.58 1.30
C VAL A 160 13.21 28.59 0.39
N THR A 161 13.21 28.27 -0.92
CA THR A 161 13.69 29.17 -1.98
C THR A 161 12.56 29.44 -2.98
N SER A 162 12.78 30.33 -3.94
CA SER A 162 11.77 30.69 -4.95
C SER A 162 11.33 29.56 -5.88
N SER A 163 12.06 28.44 -5.90
CA SER A 163 11.80 27.26 -6.79
C SER A 163 11.92 25.94 -6.04
N SER A 164 11.74 25.93 -4.72
CA SER A 164 11.91 24.71 -3.92
C SER A 164 10.83 23.69 -4.21
N LYS A 165 11.28 22.46 -4.37
CA LYS A 165 10.45 21.27 -4.31
C LYS A 165 10.85 20.47 -3.08
N TYR A 166 9.85 19.99 -2.33
CA TYR A 166 10.06 19.33 -1.04
C TYR A 166 9.78 17.83 -1.21
N ILE A 167 10.71 17.15 -1.90
CA ILE A 167 10.61 15.72 -2.20
C ILE A 167 11.26 14.93 -1.08
N ILE A 168 10.49 14.04 -0.44
CA ILE A 168 10.98 13.14 0.59
C ILE A 168 11.92 12.13 -0.07
N SER A 169 13.15 12.01 0.44
CA SER A 169 14.20 11.19 -0.18
C SER A 169 13.96 9.69 -0.03
N ASN A 170 13.23 9.27 1.00
CA ASN A 170 13.01 7.85 1.31
C ASN A 170 11.78 7.30 0.59
N THR A 171 11.93 6.15 -0.08
CA THR A 171 10.84 5.48 -0.83
C THR A 171 9.96 4.57 0.05
N ASN A 172 10.41 4.24 1.27
CA ASN A 172 9.68 3.39 2.22
C ASN A 172 9.02 4.22 3.34
N VAL A 173 8.71 5.47 3.03
CA VAL A 173 8.01 6.36 3.96
C VAL A 173 6.60 5.86 4.23
N ASP A 174 6.17 5.92 5.49
CA ASP A 174 4.77 5.81 5.87
C ASP A 174 4.14 7.21 5.84
N ILE A 175 3.43 7.54 4.76
CA ILE A 175 2.81 8.86 4.55
C ILE A 175 1.76 9.22 5.61
N SER A 176 1.23 8.25 6.35
CA SER A 176 0.29 8.52 7.44
C SER A 176 0.98 9.14 8.66
N SER A 177 2.30 9.01 8.76
CA SER A 177 3.11 9.48 9.87
C SER A 177 3.81 10.82 9.62
N ILE A 178 3.59 11.43 8.46
CA ILE A 178 4.28 12.67 8.08
C ILE A 178 3.79 13.82 8.96
N GLU A 179 4.74 14.48 9.59
CA GLU A 179 4.56 15.71 10.33
C GLU A 179 5.42 16.81 9.72
N VAL A 180 4.84 17.97 9.49
CA VAL A 180 5.52 19.12 8.90
C VAL A 180 5.52 20.28 9.86
N LYS A 181 6.70 20.84 10.11
CA LYS A 181 6.87 22.07 10.90
C LYS A 181 7.68 23.06 10.09
N VAL A 182 7.26 24.31 10.11
CA VAL A 182 7.97 25.43 9.47
C VAL A 182 8.62 26.28 10.54
N HIS A 183 9.90 26.49 10.42
CA HIS A 183 10.75 27.19 11.36
C HIS A 183 11.31 28.47 10.75
N ASP A 184 11.31 29.54 11.50
CA ASP A 184 12.09 30.74 11.12
C ASP A 184 13.58 30.51 11.37
N VAL A 185 13.91 29.80 12.45
CA VAL A 185 15.24 29.34 12.81
C VAL A 185 15.13 27.91 13.35
N ILE A 186 16.08 27.04 13.05
CA ILE A 186 16.06 25.59 13.48
C ILE A 186 15.87 25.44 15.00
N SER A 187 16.29 26.39 15.79
CA SER A 187 16.20 26.37 17.27
C SER A 187 14.84 26.74 17.84
N ASP A 188 13.91 27.25 17.02
CA ASP A 188 12.57 27.61 17.48
C ASP A 188 11.64 26.34 17.55
N THR A 189 10.44 26.51 18.12
CA THR A 189 9.47 25.40 18.23
C THR A 189 8.80 25.07 16.90
N GLY A 190 8.92 25.94 15.90
CA GLY A 190 8.30 25.86 14.60
C GLY A 190 6.76 25.93 14.63
N THR A 191 6.20 26.30 13.49
CA THR A 191 4.76 26.31 13.27
C THR A 191 4.34 24.97 12.65
N GLU A 192 3.41 24.27 13.28
CA GLU A 192 2.90 23.00 12.78
C GLU A 192 1.94 23.22 11.61
N PHE A 193 2.11 22.43 10.56
CA PHE A 193 1.22 22.35 9.41
C PHE A 193 0.49 21.02 9.45
N ILE A 194 -0.81 21.02 9.16
CA ILE A 194 -1.68 19.85 9.23
C ILE A 194 -1.90 19.31 7.82
N ARG A 195 -1.82 17.98 7.64
CA ARG A 195 -2.12 17.37 6.38
C ARG A 195 -3.58 17.56 6.01
N SER A 196 -3.83 17.96 4.76
CA SER A 196 -5.15 17.97 4.16
C SER A 196 -5.17 17.12 2.89
N ASP A 197 -6.21 16.32 2.74
CA ASP A 197 -6.43 15.50 1.54
C ASP A 197 -7.38 16.21 0.53
N SER A 198 -7.90 17.39 0.89
CA SER A 198 -8.80 18.18 0.04
C SER A 198 -8.56 19.67 0.19
N ILE A 199 -8.56 20.38 -0.94
CA ILE A 199 -8.50 21.84 -0.99
C ILE A 199 -9.71 22.52 -0.35
N TYR A 200 -10.83 21.80 -0.19
CA TYR A 200 -12.05 22.32 0.41
C TYR A 200 -12.08 22.22 1.93
N ASN A 201 -11.14 21.49 2.55
CA ASN A 201 -11.04 21.33 4.00
C ASN A 201 -10.22 22.43 4.68
N VAL A 202 -9.97 23.55 3.97
CA VAL A 202 -9.30 24.71 4.54
C VAL A 202 -10.24 25.39 5.53
N ASN A 203 -10.18 24.99 6.79
CA ASN A 203 -10.87 25.70 7.85
C ASN A 203 -10.20 27.05 8.12
N ASP A 204 -11.00 28.09 8.17
CA ASP A 204 -10.62 29.52 8.17
C ASP A 204 -9.66 29.97 9.30
N ASN A 205 -9.30 29.11 10.25
CA ASN A 205 -8.66 29.61 11.45
C ASN A 205 -7.13 29.67 11.43
N ASN A 206 -6.41 28.95 10.55
CA ASN A 206 -4.96 29.15 10.49
C ASN A 206 -4.33 28.91 9.11
N GLY A 207 -4.98 28.22 8.18
CA GLY A 207 -4.45 27.98 6.84
C GLY A 207 -3.11 27.22 6.77
N ASN A 208 -2.58 26.76 7.91
CA ASN A 208 -1.32 26.02 7.97
C ASN A 208 -1.57 24.56 7.61
N ILE A 209 -1.67 24.32 6.32
CA ILE A 209 -1.93 22.99 5.77
C ILE A 209 -0.91 22.64 4.71
N PHE A 210 -0.67 21.34 4.57
CA PHE A 210 0.15 20.80 3.49
C PHE A 210 -0.58 19.64 2.81
N TYR A 211 -0.21 19.41 1.57
CA TYR A 211 -0.71 18.33 0.74
C TYR A 211 0.43 17.37 0.42
N ILE A 212 0.09 16.12 0.16
CA ILE A 212 1.04 15.10 -0.29
C ILE A 212 0.68 14.74 -1.72
N SER A 213 1.66 14.78 -2.58
CA SER A 213 1.55 14.47 -4.00
C SER A 213 2.58 13.41 -4.35
N PRO A 214 2.25 12.44 -5.22
CA PRO A 214 3.25 11.48 -5.67
C PRO A 214 4.26 12.18 -6.58
N SER A 215 5.52 11.80 -6.45
CA SER A 215 6.63 12.25 -7.26
C SER A 215 7.22 11.12 -8.09
N PHE A 216 8.33 11.36 -8.81
CA PHE A 216 9.03 10.33 -9.55
C PHE A 216 9.70 9.32 -8.59
N ASP A 217 9.98 8.12 -9.09
CA ASP A 217 10.75 7.08 -8.39
C ASP A 217 10.18 6.66 -7.02
N ASP A 218 8.86 6.55 -6.91
CA ASP A 218 8.15 6.16 -5.68
C ASP A 218 8.35 7.11 -4.49
N GLN A 219 8.72 8.33 -4.75
CA GLN A 219 8.85 9.38 -3.74
C GLN A 219 7.57 10.17 -3.59
N TYR A 220 7.48 10.95 -2.51
CA TYR A 220 6.37 11.86 -2.24
C TYR A 220 6.88 13.27 -2.12
N GLU A 221 6.11 14.21 -2.66
CA GLU A 221 6.36 15.64 -2.59
C GLU A 221 5.38 16.29 -1.64
N ILE A 222 5.88 17.20 -0.80
CA ILE A 222 5.04 18.03 0.07
C ILE A 222 4.76 19.33 -0.66
N GLU A 223 3.49 19.64 -0.80
CA GLU A 223 3.00 20.86 -1.44
C GLU A 223 2.26 21.75 -0.43
N PHE A 224 2.37 23.07 -0.59
CA PHE A 224 1.68 24.05 0.22
C PHE A 224 0.66 24.83 -0.62
N GLY A 225 -0.32 25.45 0.03
CA GLY A 225 -1.49 26.03 -0.62
C GLY A 225 -1.29 27.37 -1.36
N LYS A 226 -0.05 27.85 -1.54
CA LYS A 226 0.32 29.07 -2.28
C LYS A 226 -0.52 30.29 -1.89
N ASN A 227 -0.84 30.44 -0.61
CA ASN A 227 -1.69 31.51 -0.05
C ASN A 227 -3.11 31.59 -0.65
N THR A 228 -3.52 30.57 -1.43
CA THR A 228 -4.88 30.47 -2.00
C THR A 228 -5.68 29.38 -1.28
N TYR A 229 -5.05 28.20 -1.11
CA TYR A 229 -5.65 27.02 -0.46
C TYR A 229 -4.82 26.59 0.76
N GLY A 230 -4.34 27.56 1.53
CA GLY A 230 -3.47 27.38 2.68
C GLY A 230 -2.25 28.31 2.63
N ASN A 231 -1.59 28.47 3.76
CA ASN A 231 -0.42 29.33 3.88
C ASN A 231 0.78 28.73 3.15
N GLU A 232 1.60 29.60 2.56
CA GLU A 232 2.86 29.24 1.94
C GLU A 232 4.02 29.62 2.87
N PRO A 233 4.99 28.73 3.09
CA PRO A 233 6.21 29.08 3.82
C PRO A 233 6.97 30.21 3.13
N LYS A 234 7.55 31.12 3.91
CA LYS A 234 8.29 32.27 3.39
C LYS A 234 9.73 31.90 3.00
N ILE A 235 10.29 32.59 2.04
CA ILE A 235 11.70 32.44 1.66
C ILE A 235 12.61 32.59 2.90
N ASN A 236 13.63 31.74 2.97
CA ASN A 236 14.58 31.57 4.08
C ASN A 236 14.02 30.91 5.35
N GLN A 237 12.75 30.47 5.36
CA GLN A 237 12.28 29.56 6.41
C GLN A 237 12.79 28.11 6.14
N ILE A 238 12.77 27.31 7.17
CA ILE A 238 13.21 25.91 7.12
C ILE A 238 12.00 25.02 7.39
N ILE A 239 11.72 24.13 6.45
CA ILE A 239 10.68 23.11 6.60
C ILE A 239 11.32 21.86 7.17
N LYS A 240 10.89 21.47 8.36
CA LYS A 240 11.22 20.19 8.97
C LYS A 240 10.12 19.20 8.68
N VAL A 241 10.46 18.13 7.99
CA VAL A 241 9.58 16.99 7.70
C VAL A 241 10.04 15.81 8.54
N SER A 242 9.17 15.28 9.34
CA SER A 242 9.43 14.10 10.17
C SER A 242 8.47 12.99 9.80
N TYR A 243 8.96 11.77 9.63
CA TYR A 243 8.16 10.63 9.20
C TYR A 243 8.77 9.30 9.68
N ARG A 244 7.99 8.22 9.62
CA ARG A 244 8.48 6.85 9.82
C ARG A 244 8.90 6.22 8.50
N VAL A 245 9.94 5.40 8.58
CA VAL A 245 10.34 4.48 7.52
C VAL A 245 9.97 3.08 7.98
N SER A 246 9.11 2.42 7.23
CA SER A 246 8.51 1.13 7.57
C SER A 246 9.06 0.00 6.71
N LYS A 247 9.09 -1.22 7.28
CA LYS A 247 9.35 -2.49 6.59
C LYS A 247 8.06 -3.16 6.11
N GLY A 248 6.93 -2.46 6.15
CA GLY A 248 5.64 -2.92 5.65
C GLY A 248 5.11 -4.17 6.36
N ASN A 249 4.69 -5.16 5.57
CA ASN A 249 4.03 -6.37 6.04
C ASN A 249 4.95 -7.31 6.85
N LEU A 250 6.28 -7.19 6.71
CA LEU A 250 7.26 -8.03 7.42
C LEU A 250 7.18 -7.88 8.94
N ALA A 251 6.64 -6.76 9.41
CA ALA A 251 6.49 -6.47 10.84
C ALA A 251 5.13 -6.94 11.41
N ASN A 252 4.32 -7.67 10.67
CA ASN A 252 3.05 -8.21 11.16
C ASN A 252 3.24 -9.47 12.01
N ASN A 253 2.23 -9.77 12.85
CA ASN A 253 2.15 -10.95 13.71
C ASN A 253 3.20 -11.04 14.82
N ILE A 254 3.92 -9.97 15.12
CA ILE A 254 4.90 -9.93 16.22
C ILE A 254 4.18 -9.76 17.55
N SER A 255 4.56 -10.58 18.55
CA SER A 255 3.94 -10.58 19.88
C SER A 255 4.89 -10.31 21.03
N ASN A 256 6.21 -10.35 20.81
CA ASN A 256 7.19 -10.20 21.86
C ASN A 256 7.95 -8.88 21.71
N PHE A 257 7.65 -7.94 22.60
CA PHE A 257 8.27 -6.63 22.61
C PHE A 257 9.10 -6.44 23.89
N THR A 258 10.25 -5.82 23.73
CA THR A 258 11.13 -5.40 24.82
C THR A 258 11.38 -3.91 24.74
N SER A 259 11.57 -3.24 25.85
CA SER A 259 11.97 -1.84 25.89
C SER A 259 13.20 -1.67 26.76
N GLN A 260 14.01 -0.68 26.44
CA GLN A 260 15.03 -0.20 27.34
C GLN A 260 14.38 0.48 28.55
N ASN A 261 15.19 0.76 29.58
CA ASN A 261 14.70 1.51 30.73
C ASN A 261 14.11 2.85 30.31
N ILE A 262 12.90 3.15 30.80
CA ILE A 262 12.25 4.44 30.58
C ILE A 262 12.60 5.36 31.76
N LEU A 263 13.20 6.49 31.46
CA LEU A 263 13.69 7.44 32.49
C LEU A 263 14.57 6.80 33.57
N GLY A 264 15.34 5.75 33.19
CA GLY A 264 16.22 5.02 34.09
C GLY A 264 15.52 3.90 34.89
N PHE A 265 14.20 3.74 34.78
CA PHE A 265 13.44 2.69 35.48
C PHE A 265 13.27 1.44 34.61
N PRO A 266 13.42 0.23 35.20
CA PRO A 266 13.13 -1.01 34.51
C PRO A 266 11.67 -1.10 34.05
N VAL A 267 11.49 -1.66 32.86
CA VAL A 267 10.18 -1.75 32.19
C VAL A 267 9.89 -3.21 31.86
N VAL A 268 8.68 -3.63 32.16
CA VAL A 268 8.12 -4.90 31.70
C VAL A 268 7.04 -4.59 30.68
N VAL A 269 7.17 -5.16 29.48
CA VAL A 269 6.21 -5.00 28.38
C VAL A 269 5.45 -6.31 28.21
N SER A 270 4.14 -6.25 28.16
CA SER A 270 3.26 -7.36 27.82
C SER A 270 2.39 -7.00 26.64
N THR A 271 2.18 -7.93 25.73
CA THR A 271 1.44 -7.67 24.48
C THR A 271 -0.04 -7.88 24.69
N SER A 272 -0.83 -6.84 24.47
CA SER A 272 -2.29 -6.92 24.45
C SER A 272 -2.82 -7.30 23.07
N SER A 273 -2.20 -6.78 22.00
CA SER A 273 -2.52 -7.14 20.62
C SER A 273 -1.21 -7.27 19.83
N LYS A 274 -1.10 -8.37 19.07
CA LYS A 274 0.01 -8.57 18.12
C LYS A 274 0.05 -7.46 17.09
N SER A 275 1.22 -7.24 16.50
CA SER A 275 1.34 -6.29 15.41
C SER A 275 0.54 -6.72 14.18
N SER A 276 -0.16 -5.76 13.58
CA SER A 276 -0.99 -5.95 12.38
C SER A 276 -1.11 -4.65 11.60
N GLY A 277 -1.65 -4.72 10.39
CA GLY A 277 -1.92 -3.55 9.55
C GLY A 277 -0.70 -3.01 8.80
N GLY A 278 0.46 -3.65 8.93
CA GLY A 278 1.62 -3.33 8.10
C GLY A 278 1.39 -3.81 6.67
N ALA A 279 1.70 -2.95 5.70
CA ALA A 279 1.53 -3.25 4.29
C ALA A 279 2.67 -2.67 3.45
N GLU A 280 2.94 -3.36 2.34
CA GLU A 280 3.83 -2.85 1.31
C GLU A 280 3.19 -1.69 0.55
N LYS A 281 4.02 -0.92 -0.16
CA LYS A 281 3.53 0.08 -1.10
C LYS A 281 2.64 -0.55 -2.16
N GLU A 282 1.70 0.23 -2.63
CA GLU A 282 0.73 -0.19 -3.64
C GLU A 282 1.41 -0.65 -4.93
N THR A 283 0.99 -1.80 -5.46
CA THR A 283 1.50 -2.35 -6.71
C THR A 283 0.98 -1.60 -7.93
N ASN A 284 1.63 -1.76 -9.07
CA ASN A 284 1.17 -1.14 -10.33
C ASN A 284 -0.26 -1.55 -10.70
N GLU A 285 -0.62 -2.82 -10.46
CA GLU A 285 -1.96 -3.33 -10.75
C GLU A 285 -3.01 -2.76 -9.81
N GLU A 286 -2.68 -2.60 -8.52
CA GLU A 286 -3.56 -1.94 -7.56
C GLU A 286 -3.80 -0.47 -7.94
N ILE A 287 -2.75 0.27 -8.33
CA ILE A 287 -2.89 1.66 -8.78
C ILE A 287 -3.80 1.75 -10.00
N ARG A 288 -3.61 0.87 -11.02
CA ARG A 288 -4.50 0.82 -12.19
C ARG A 288 -5.95 0.55 -11.82
N TYR A 289 -6.16 -0.30 -10.82
CA TYR A 289 -7.49 -0.66 -10.36
C TYR A 289 -8.14 0.45 -9.54
N PHE A 290 -7.41 1.01 -8.57
CA PHE A 290 -7.98 1.97 -7.62
C PHE A 290 -8.04 3.41 -8.13
N ALA A 291 -7.07 3.89 -8.91
CA ALA A 291 -7.04 5.29 -9.31
C ALA A 291 -8.30 5.75 -10.10
N PRO A 292 -8.79 5.03 -11.13
CA PRO A 292 -10.03 5.41 -11.80
C PRO A 292 -11.27 5.31 -10.91
N LYS A 293 -11.29 4.30 -10.01
CA LYS A 293 -12.41 4.08 -9.11
C LYS A 293 -12.48 5.12 -7.99
N SER A 294 -11.34 5.53 -7.47
CA SER A 294 -11.26 6.61 -6.49
C SER A 294 -11.83 7.92 -7.05
N LEU A 295 -11.53 8.23 -8.32
CA LEU A 295 -12.14 9.38 -8.98
C LEU A 295 -13.67 9.26 -9.10
N GLN A 296 -14.20 8.06 -9.40
CA GLN A 296 -15.65 7.82 -9.49
C GLN A 296 -16.35 7.98 -8.14
N ILE A 297 -15.72 7.50 -7.07
CA ILE A 297 -16.27 7.55 -5.70
C ILE A 297 -16.28 8.98 -5.15
N GLN A 298 -15.34 9.84 -5.55
CA GLN A 298 -15.23 11.23 -5.08
C GLN A 298 -15.18 11.33 -3.54
N ASP A 299 -14.48 10.42 -2.88
CA ASP A 299 -14.31 10.37 -1.43
C ASP A 299 -15.63 10.26 -0.62
N ARG A 300 -16.65 9.61 -1.20
CA ARG A 300 -17.95 9.36 -0.55
C ARG A 300 -18.42 7.94 -0.81
N VAL A 301 -19.20 7.37 0.09
CA VAL A 301 -19.75 6.02 -0.04
C VAL A 301 -21.26 6.07 -0.19
N VAL A 302 -21.77 5.61 -1.31
CA VAL A 302 -23.21 5.58 -1.66
C VAL A 302 -23.65 4.19 -2.09
N THR A 303 -22.87 3.53 -2.95
CA THR A 303 -23.14 2.18 -3.46
C THR A 303 -22.33 1.13 -2.68
N GLU A 304 -22.74 -0.12 -2.73
CA GLU A 304 -21.99 -1.25 -2.12
C GLU A 304 -20.53 -1.27 -2.58
N ASN A 305 -20.30 -1.02 -3.86
CA ASN A 305 -18.96 -0.96 -4.43
C ASN A 305 -18.10 0.16 -3.83
N ASP A 306 -18.68 1.32 -3.54
CA ASP A 306 -17.93 2.44 -2.96
C ASP A 306 -17.39 2.06 -1.58
N TYR A 307 -18.23 1.40 -0.75
CA TYR A 307 -17.80 0.89 0.56
C TYR A 307 -16.66 -0.12 0.45
N LYS A 308 -16.78 -1.09 -0.50
CA LYS A 308 -15.76 -2.10 -0.74
C LYS A 308 -14.42 -1.47 -1.15
N ILE A 309 -14.45 -0.54 -2.10
CA ILE A 309 -13.26 0.09 -2.66
C ILE A 309 -12.57 0.99 -1.64
N ILE A 310 -13.33 1.87 -0.97
CA ILE A 310 -12.75 2.85 -0.04
C ILE A 310 -12.13 2.16 1.19
N LEU A 311 -12.74 1.08 1.67
CA LEU A 311 -12.18 0.29 2.77
C LEU A 311 -10.90 -0.43 2.35
N LYS A 312 -10.89 -1.15 1.23
CA LYS A 312 -9.70 -1.86 0.74
C LYS A 312 -8.55 -0.91 0.39
N GLN A 313 -8.87 0.28 -0.10
CA GLN A 313 -7.87 1.32 -0.38
C GLN A 313 -7.25 1.89 0.89
N SER A 314 -8.08 2.17 1.90
CA SER A 314 -7.65 2.86 3.13
C SER A 314 -7.07 1.92 4.18
N PHE A 315 -7.44 0.64 4.15
CA PHE A 315 -7.09 -0.35 5.17
C PHE A 315 -6.57 -1.63 4.51
N PRO A 316 -5.28 -1.72 4.24
CA PRO A 316 -4.68 -2.88 3.55
C PRO A 316 -4.72 -4.17 4.37
N GLU A 317 -4.99 -4.08 5.67
CA GLU A 317 -5.26 -5.25 6.52
C GLU A 317 -6.55 -5.97 6.16
N ILE A 318 -7.43 -5.35 5.36
CA ILE A 318 -8.70 -5.92 4.94
C ILE A 318 -8.49 -6.81 3.72
N SER A 319 -8.80 -8.10 3.87
CA SER A 319 -8.78 -9.09 2.81
C SER A 319 -9.99 -8.93 1.89
N ASP A 320 -11.18 -8.98 2.48
CA ASP A 320 -12.42 -8.85 1.72
C ASP A 320 -13.52 -8.12 2.49
N VAL A 321 -14.48 -7.58 1.75
CA VAL A 321 -15.60 -6.80 2.29
C VAL A 321 -16.88 -7.21 1.60
N SER A 322 -17.91 -7.54 2.39
CA SER A 322 -19.29 -7.72 1.90
C SER A 322 -20.17 -6.62 2.47
N VAL A 323 -20.99 -6.02 1.61
CA VAL A 323 -21.83 -4.87 1.95
C VAL A 323 -23.26 -5.15 1.52
N TYR A 324 -24.21 -4.90 2.41
CA TYR A 324 -25.63 -5.01 2.08
C TYR A 324 -26.47 -4.00 2.88
N GLY A 325 -27.63 -3.67 2.33
CA GLY A 325 -28.56 -2.76 3.00
C GLY A 325 -29.13 -3.36 4.29
N GLY A 326 -29.38 -2.53 5.28
CA GLY A 326 -29.97 -2.96 6.55
C GLY A 326 -31.40 -3.50 6.42
N ASP A 327 -32.09 -3.24 5.30
CA ASP A 327 -33.36 -3.85 4.96
C ASP A 327 -33.29 -5.36 4.76
N LEU A 328 -32.12 -5.87 4.33
CA LEU A 328 -31.83 -7.31 4.17
C LEU A 328 -31.40 -7.97 5.48
N ALA A 329 -31.15 -7.23 6.53
CA ALA A 329 -30.77 -7.78 7.84
C ALA A 329 -31.98 -8.46 8.52
N THR A 330 -31.68 -9.44 9.38
CA THR A 330 -32.72 -10.14 10.16
C THR A 330 -32.49 -9.90 11.65
N PRO A 331 -33.33 -9.10 12.36
CA PRO A 331 -34.45 -8.30 11.86
C PRO A 331 -34.00 -7.09 11.02
N PRO A 332 -34.86 -6.56 10.11
CA PRO A 332 -34.52 -5.41 9.28
C PRO A 332 -34.12 -4.17 10.08
N GLN A 333 -33.06 -3.48 9.64
CA GLN A 333 -32.50 -2.29 10.29
C GLN A 333 -32.44 -1.13 9.27
N TYR A 334 -33.54 -0.45 9.08
CA TYR A 334 -33.63 0.67 8.12
C TYR A 334 -32.71 1.83 8.51
N GLY A 335 -32.17 2.52 7.50
CA GLY A 335 -31.21 3.62 7.68
C GLY A 335 -29.78 3.15 8.02
N LYS A 336 -29.52 1.84 7.96
CA LYS A 336 -28.19 1.26 8.17
C LYS A 336 -27.67 0.55 6.94
N VAL A 337 -26.35 0.54 6.79
CA VAL A 337 -25.63 -0.32 5.86
C VAL A 337 -24.76 -1.28 6.68
N ILE A 338 -24.94 -2.56 6.46
CA ILE A 338 -24.17 -3.60 7.14
C ILE A 338 -22.94 -3.90 6.29
N VAL A 339 -21.78 -3.82 6.92
CA VAL A 339 -20.47 -4.03 6.28
C VAL A 339 -19.76 -5.15 7.03
N ALA A 340 -19.67 -6.32 6.42
CA ALA A 340 -18.88 -7.43 6.93
C ALA A 340 -17.45 -7.29 6.41
N VAL A 341 -16.50 -7.29 7.34
CA VAL A 341 -15.06 -7.09 7.03
C VAL A 341 -14.28 -8.31 7.45
N ASP A 342 -13.56 -8.89 6.50
CA ASP A 342 -12.58 -9.93 6.72
C ASP A 342 -11.16 -9.36 6.68
N GLN A 343 -10.29 -9.81 7.58
CA GLN A 343 -8.91 -9.34 7.69
C GLN A 343 -7.94 -10.46 7.26
N HIS A 344 -6.81 -10.07 6.65
CA HIS A 344 -5.75 -11.00 6.31
C HIS A 344 -5.22 -11.78 7.54
N ASN A 345 -4.73 -13.00 7.32
CA ASN A 345 -4.01 -13.82 8.30
C ASN A 345 -4.84 -14.33 9.49
N ASP A 346 -6.08 -14.78 9.28
CA ASP A 346 -6.98 -15.29 10.33
C ASP A 346 -7.11 -14.33 11.54
N SER A 347 -6.80 -13.08 11.35
CA SER A 347 -6.88 -12.05 12.36
C SER A 347 -8.34 -11.70 12.58
N ARG A 348 -8.90 -12.09 13.72
CA ARG A 348 -10.26 -11.68 14.05
C ARG A 348 -10.30 -10.20 14.35
N MET A 349 -11.19 -9.50 13.67
CA MET A 349 -11.45 -8.08 13.89
C MET A 349 -11.72 -7.79 15.37
N THR A 350 -10.99 -6.84 15.94
CA THR A 350 -11.22 -6.39 17.31
C THR A 350 -12.33 -5.33 17.37
N SER A 351 -12.90 -5.09 18.54
CA SER A 351 -13.85 -3.99 18.72
C SER A 351 -13.26 -2.62 18.40
N GLY A 352 -11.95 -2.45 18.61
CA GLY A 352 -11.23 -1.22 18.24
C GLY A 352 -11.15 -1.03 16.74
N ASP A 353 -10.88 -2.10 15.98
CA ASP A 353 -10.85 -2.06 14.51
C ASP A 353 -12.25 -1.74 13.96
N ALA A 354 -13.28 -2.40 14.48
CA ALA A 354 -14.66 -2.12 14.09
C ALA A 354 -15.05 -0.64 14.32
N GLN A 355 -14.64 -0.07 15.45
CA GLN A 355 -14.87 1.34 15.73
C GLN A 355 -14.10 2.26 14.80
N LYS A 356 -12.82 1.94 14.49
CA LYS A 356 -11.99 2.66 13.53
C LYS A 356 -12.65 2.72 12.15
N TYR A 357 -13.07 1.56 11.62
CA TYR A 357 -13.74 1.47 10.31
C TYR A 357 -15.10 2.17 10.31
N THR A 358 -15.89 2.02 11.38
CA THR A 358 -17.19 2.70 11.52
C THR A 358 -17.02 4.22 11.50
N THR A 359 -16.07 4.76 12.27
CA THR A 359 -15.82 6.20 12.34
C THR A 359 -15.35 6.73 10.98
N PHE A 360 -14.48 6.00 10.31
CA PHE A 360 -13.99 6.34 8.96
C PHE A 360 -15.15 6.37 7.96
N LEU A 361 -15.93 5.30 7.86
CA LEU A 361 -17.07 5.23 6.93
C LEU A 361 -18.14 6.28 7.24
N LYS A 362 -18.41 6.56 8.52
CA LYS A 362 -19.39 7.56 8.92
C LYS A 362 -19.02 8.97 8.43
N SER A 363 -17.72 9.29 8.34
CA SER A 363 -17.26 10.56 7.79
C SER A 363 -17.45 10.68 6.27
N LYS A 364 -17.64 9.55 5.57
CA LYS A 364 -17.81 9.46 4.12
C LYS A 364 -19.23 9.09 3.67
N SER A 365 -20.06 8.66 4.60
CA SER A 365 -21.45 8.24 4.36
C SER A 365 -22.42 9.42 4.29
N PRO A 366 -23.54 9.31 3.56
CA PRO A 366 -24.64 10.27 3.62
C PRO A 366 -25.17 10.42 5.07
N ILE A 367 -25.63 11.62 5.40
CA ILE A 367 -26.06 12.00 6.78
C ILE A 367 -27.10 11.03 7.38
N ALA A 368 -27.99 10.49 6.54
CA ALA A 368 -29.08 9.62 6.96
C ALA A 368 -28.70 8.13 7.08
N ILE A 369 -27.47 7.75 6.74
CA ILE A 369 -27.01 6.36 6.70
C ILE A 369 -25.95 6.11 7.77
N ASP A 370 -26.21 5.12 8.61
CA ASP A 370 -25.25 4.66 9.62
C ASP A 370 -24.59 3.34 9.16
N PRO A 371 -23.29 3.34 8.88
CA PRO A 371 -22.55 2.10 8.61
C PRO A 371 -22.34 1.30 9.91
N VAL A 372 -22.62 0.01 9.85
CA VAL A 372 -22.44 -0.93 10.95
C VAL A 372 -21.46 -2.00 10.52
N ILE A 373 -20.33 -2.06 11.19
CA ILE A 373 -19.30 -3.09 10.92
C ILE A 373 -19.64 -4.35 11.69
N VAL A 374 -19.60 -5.48 11.00
CA VAL A 374 -19.83 -6.81 11.57
C VAL A 374 -18.70 -7.76 11.22
N SER A 375 -18.42 -8.71 12.11
CA SER A 375 -17.49 -9.79 11.82
C SER A 375 -18.16 -10.82 10.91
N PRO A 376 -17.42 -11.43 9.97
CA PRO A 376 -17.95 -12.50 9.13
C PRO A 376 -18.22 -13.77 9.95
N VAL A 377 -19.12 -14.61 9.43
CA VAL A 377 -19.31 -15.96 9.94
C VAL A 377 -18.40 -16.89 9.15
N PHE A 378 -17.44 -17.49 9.82
CA PHE A 378 -16.49 -18.41 9.21
C PHE A 378 -17.06 -19.81 9.13
N VAL A 379 -16.93 -20.42 7.95
CA VAL A 379 -17.22 -21.85 7.71
C VAL A 379 -15.88 -22.55 7.45
N TYR A 380 -15.53 -23.48 8.31
CA TYR A 380 -14.29 -24.25 8.18
C TYR A 380 -14.54 -25.50 7.36
N LEU A 381 -13.64 -25.77 6.41
CA LEU A 381 -13.65 -26.97 5.60
C LEU A 381 -12.50 -27.89 6.04
N ASP A 382 -12.82 -29.12 6.36
CA ASP A 382 -11.85 -30.18 6.65
C ASP A 382 -11.70 -31.06 5.41
N ILE A 383 -10.48 -31.15 4.88
CA ILE A 383 -10.21 -31.84 3.61
C ILE A 383 -9.34 -33.07 3.90
N ASP A 384 -9.89 -34.26 3.68
CA ASP A 384 -9.15 -35.52 3.69
C ASP A 384 -9.08 -36.08 2.26
N THR A 385 -7.84 -36.26 1.78
CA THR A 385 -7.61 -36.72 0.40
C THR A 385 -6.60 -37.85 0.33
N SER A 386 -6.87 -38.84 -0.52
CA SER A 386 -5.99 -39.97 -0.80
C SER A 386 -5.57 -39.93 -2.27
N ILE A 387 -4.27 -39.88 -2.53
CA ILE A 387 -3.72 -39.80 -3.88
C ILE A 387 -2.98 -41.09 -4.22
N LYS A 388 -3.26 -41.64 -5.40
CA LYS A 388 -2.49 -42.73 -5.99
C LYS A 388 -1.47 -42.19 -6.96
N VAL A 389 -0.20 -42.49 -6.71
CA VAL A 389 0.92 -42.03 -7.53
C VAL A 389 1.54 -43.21 -8.27
N ASP A 390 1.80 -43.06 -9.56
CA ASP A 390 2.54 -44.07 -10.35
C ASP A 390 4.05 -43.85 -10.22
N PHE A 391 4.66 -44.65 -9.37
CA PHE A 391 6.10 -44.57 -9.09
C PHE A 391 7.02 -44.78 -10.33
N LYS A 392 6.48 -45.28 -11.44
CA LYS A 392 7.24 -45.48 -12.67
C LYS A 392 7.35 -44.22 -13.53
N LYS A 393 6.48 -43.27 -13.31
CA LYS A 393 6.43 -41.99 -14.06
C LYS A 393 6.91 -40.78 -13.23
N LEU A 394 7.17 -41.00 -11.97
CA LEU A 394 7.60 -39.94 -11.04
C LEU A 394 9.01 -39.45 -11.32
N ASN A 395 9.12 -38.15 -11.56
CA ASN A 395 10.39 -37.41 -11.61
C ASN A 395 10.76 -36.74 -10.27
N LYS A 396 9.86 -36.78 -9.28
CA LYS A 396 9.98 -36.10 -7.98
C LYS A 396 9.83 -37.07 -6.82
N ASN A 397 10.32 -36.70 -5.64
CA ASN A 397 10.12 -37.46 -4.41
C ASN A 397 8.67 -37.34 -3.90
N VAL A 398 8.16 -38.40 -3.27
CA VAL A 398 6.79 -38.42 -2.71
C VAL A 398 6.56 -37.27 -1.72
N SER A 399 7.57 -36.93 -0.92
CA SER A 399 7.51 -35.81 0.03
C SER A 399 7.44 -34.44 -0.65
N GLU A 400 8.03 -34.29 -1.83
CA GLU A 400 7.94 -33.07 -2.63
C GLU A 400 6.55 -32.91 -3.23
N ILE A 401 5.98 -33.98 -3.76
CA ILE A 401 4.61 -33.99 -4.29
C ILE A 401 3.61 -33.67 -3.18
N GLN A 402 3.78 -34.26 -2.01
CA GLN A 402 2.93 -33.98 -0.85
C GLN A 402 3.01 -32.51 -0.42
N SER A 403 4.21 -31.93 -0.37
CA SER A 403 4.39 -30.53 -0.04
C SER A 403 3.78 -29.61 -1.09
N GLN A 404 3.96 -29.94 -2.37
CA GLN A 404 3.42 -29.21 -3.50
C GLN A 404 1.89 -29.24 -3.52
N LEU A 405 1.31 -30.39 -3.24
CA LEU A 405 -0.13 -30.56 -3.11
C LEU A 405 -0.73 -29.70 -1.97
N ILE A 406 -0.11 -29.75 -0.79
CA ILE A 406 -0.55 -28.92 0.35
C ILE A 406 -0.48 -27.43 -0.04
N THR A 407 0.55 -27.03 -0.76
CA THR A 407 0.69 -25.66 -1.25
C THR A 407 -0.40 -25.31 -2.26
N ASN A 408 -0.71 -26.21 -3.21
CA ASN A 408 -1.76 -25.99 -4.20
C ASN A 408 -3.16 -25.90 -3.56
N ILE A 409 -3.45 -26.76 -2.57
CA ILE A 409 -4.72 -26.69 -1.82
C ILE A 409 -4.83 -25.38 -1.05
N LYS A 410 -3.74 -24.91 -0.42
CA LYS A 410 -3.71 -23.60 0.26
C LYS A 410 -3.93 -22.45 -0.73
N ASN A 411 -3.24 -22.46 -1.86
CA ASN A 411 -3.42 -21.45 -2.91
C ASN A 411 -4.85 -21.45 -3.47
N TYR A 412 -5.46 -22.63 -3.60
CA TYR A 412 -6.88 -22.75 -3.97
C TYR A 412 -7.79 -22.11 -2.93
N ALA A 413 -7.53 -22.34 -1.64
CA ALA A 413 -8.31 -21.76 -0.56
C ALA A 413 -8.20 -20.23 -0.58
N GLU A 414 -6.99 -19.68 -0.59
CA GLU A 414 -6.74 -18.25 -0.65
C GLU A 414 -7.38 -17.57 -1.87
N THR A 415 -7.33 -18.23 -3.03
CA THR A 415 -7.83 -17.62 -4.27
C THR A 415 -9.35 -17.75 -4.42
N ASN A 416 -9.94 -18.87 -3.98
CA ASN A 416 -11.31 -19.22 -4.29
C ASN A 416 -12.26 -19.33 -3.10
N LEU A 417 -11.76 -19.52 -1.87
CA LEU A 417 -12.60 -19.75 -0.70
C LEU A 417 -12.58 -18.60 0.30
N GLU A 418 -11.44 -17.96 0.49
CA GLU A 418 -11.25 -16.87 1.47
C GLU A 418 -11.80 -15.52 0.95
N LYS A 419 -13.00 -15.54 0.37
CA LYS A 419 -13.70 -14.35 -0.14
C LYS A 419 -15.19 -14.49 0.12
N PHE A 420 -15.84 -13.36 0.38
CA PHE A 420 -17.29 -13.33 0.47
C PHE A 420 -17.95 -13.75 -0.86
N GLU A 421 -19.12 -14.33 -0.76
CA GLU A 421 -19.96 -14.75 -1.91
C GLU A 421 -19.37 -15.89 -2.75
N ASN A 422 -18.24 -16.46 -2.37
CA ASN A 422 -17.67 -17.62 -3.05
C ASN A 422 -18.28 -18.92 -2.54
N SER A 423 -18.50 -19.84 -3.48
CA SER A 423 -19.02 -21.18 -3.19
C SER A 423 -17.91 -22.22 -3.34
N PHE A 424 -17.86 -23.16 -2.40
CA PHE A 424 -17.00 -24.33 -2.55
C PHE A 424 -17.48 -25.22 -3.69
N LEU A 425 -16.64 -25.39 -4.71
CA LEU A 425 -16.89 -26.25 -5.85
C LEU A 425 -15.91 -27.44 -5.83
N TYR A 426 -16.40 -28.62 -5.44
CA TYR A 426 -15.61 -29.83 -5.33
C TYR A 426 -14.85 -30.19 -6.62
N SER A 427 -15.50 -30.01 -7.79
CA SER A 427 -14.87 -30.27 -9.09
C SER A 427 -13.67 -29.37 -9.38
N LYS A 428 -13.70 -28.12 -8.94
CA LYS A 428 -12.56 -27.21 -9.09
C LYS A 428 -11.40 -27.63 -8.18
N LEU A 429 -11.68 -28.02 -6.95
CA LEU A 429 -10.64 -28.50 -6.04
C LEU A 429 -9.95 -29.75 -6.61
N ILE A 430 -10.70 -30.71 -7.15
CA ILE A 430 -10.10 -31.89 -7.79
C ILE A 430 -9.21 -31.48 -8.96
N GLY A 431 -9.66 -30.56 -9.82
CA GLY A 431 -8.83 -30.05 -10.92
C GLY A 431 -7.48 -29.48 -10.43
N PHE A 432 -7.49 -28.69 -9.38
CA PHE A 432 -6.25 -28.17 -8.77
C PHE A 432 -5.35 -29.25 -8.16
N ILE A 433 -5.94 -30.34 -7.66
CA ILE A 433 -5.20 -31.50 -7.15
C ILE A 433 -4.59 -32.28 -8.31
N ASP A 434 -5.34 -32.52 -9.37
CA ASP A 434 -4.89 -33.27 -10.54
C ASP A 434 -3.78 -32.54 -11.33
N GLU A 435 -3.83 -31.19 -11.38
CA GLU A 435 -2.80 -30.36 -12.03
C GLU A 435 -1.47 -30.29 -11.24
N THR A 436 -1.37 -30.94 -10.08
CA THR A 436 -0.16 -30.88 -9.25
C THR A 436 1.02 -31.64 -9.85
N ASP A 437 0.78 -32.64 -10.70
CA ASP A 437 1.81 -33.47 -11.35
C ASP A 437 1.37 -33.86 -12.77
N ASP A 438 1.61 -32.96 -13.72
CA ASP A 438 1.54 -33.21 -15.16
C ASP A 438 2.93 -33.49 -15.75
#